data_83e2fa0bf7f0f45a624f0b94a716c1aa
#
_entry.id   83e2fa0bf7f0f45a624f0b94a716c1aa
#
_cell.length_a   1.000
_cell.length_b   1.000
_cell.length_c   1.000
_cell.angle_alpha   90.00
_cell.angle_beta   90.00
_cell.angle_gamma   90.00
#
_symmetry.space_group_name_H-M   'P 1'
#
loop_
_entity.id
_entity.type
_entity.pdbx_description
1 polymer ?
#
loop_
_entity_poly.entity_id
_entity_poly.type
_entity_poly.pdbx_seq_one_letter_code
_entity_poly.pdbx_strand_id
1 'polypeptide(L)'
;MRLGFLSTFLCVAALQAAEPARKSVRVEAAGFEAREQDIAAVCLSALGELQKYCPELPTEKVVVVRGTKGPITLFQRNAQGEVVVQLDTGKTFWSQYSYQVAHEFCHVHCGFRPGPTHNQWFEESVCETASLFCLRSMAKAWQTHAPYPNWTSYAPALAKYADDVIAKRTYKPELEAKGLPRFYRDHEAEFRANPTDRELNGAVALVLLPFIEAKPSSWAAFRWLNATPRPANEPFDAYLRRWEQHTPSEHQATVREVRKLFGL
;
A
#
# COMPACT_ATOMS: atom_id res chain seq x y z
N MET A 1 -24.90 65.35 19.06
CA MET A 1 -25.12 63.87 18.99
C MET A 1 -24.42 63.36 17.75
N ARG A 2 -23.23 62.73 17.92
CA ARG A 2 -22.51 62.06 16.84
C ARG A 2 -22.47 60.57 17.18
N LEU A 3 -23.18 59.77 16.39
CA LEU A 3 -23.10 58.32 16.46
C LEU A 3 -21.82 57.84 15.75
N GLY A 4 -20.92 57.22 16.50
CA GLY A 4 -19.79 56.51 15.94
C GLY A 4 -20.18 55.09 15.55
N PHE A 5 -20.01 54.72 14.29
CA PHE A 5 -20.12 53.35 13.80
C PHE A 5 -18.79 52.62 14.13
N LEU A 6 -18.84 51.65 15.04
CA LEU A 6 -17.77 50.69 15.21
C LEU A 6 -17.92 49.60 14.15
N SER A 7 -16.98 49.59 13.19
CA SER A 7 -16.86 48.51 12.20
C SER A 7 -15.98 47.41 12.78
N THR A 8 -16.59 46.33 13.18
CA THR A 8 -15.89 45.12 13.62
C THR A 8 -15.39 44.34 12.42
N PHE A 9 -14.09 44.43 12.15
CA PHE A 9 -13.40 43.55 11.17
C PHE A 9 -13.32 42.15 11.78
N LEU A 10 -14.12 41.22 11.32
CA LEU A 10 -13.87 39.77 11.54
C LEU A 10 -12.70 39.35 10.66
N CYS A 11 -11.56 39.15 11.31
CA CYS A 11 -10.40 38.51 10.68
C CYS A 11 -10.69 37.01 10.60
N VAL A 12 -11.16 36.53 9.45
CA VAL A 12 -11.25 35.09 9.17
C VAL A 12 -9.82 34.62 8.91
N ALA A 13 -9.16 34.10 9.94
CA ALA A 13 -7.93 33.35 9.77
C ALA A 13 -8.27 32.07 9.02
N ALA A 14 -8.01 32.06 7.71
CA ALA A 14 -7.98 30.82 6.95
C ALA A 14 -6.88 29.94 7.55
N LEU A 15 -7.29 28.87 8.25
CA LEU A 15 -6.39 27.76 8.55
C LEU A 15 -5.95 27.17 7.20
N GLN A 16 -4.83 27.60 6.69
CA GLN A 16 -4.10 26.87 5.66
C GLN A 16 -3.66 25.57 6.34
N ALA A 17 -4.42 24.48 6.09
CA ALA A 17 -3.94 23.16 6.38
C ALA A 17 -2.59 23.02 5.64
N ALA A 18 -1.51 22.89 6.42
CA ALA A 18 -0.19 22.62 5.85
C ALA A 18 -0.34 21.41 4.94
N GLU A 19 -0.08 21.57 3.64
CA GLU A 19 -0.01 20.43 2.74
C GLU A 19 0.98 19.44 3.35
N PRO A 20 0.56 18.17 3.57
CA PRO A 20 1.49 17.16 4.06
C PRO A 20 2.67 17.16 3.08
N ALA A 21 3.89 17.23 3.61
CA ALA A 21 5.10 17.27 2.82
C ALA A 21 5.03 16.15 1.78
N ARG A 22 4.76 16.51 0.52
CA ARG A 22 4.71 15.56 -0.60
C ARG A 22 6.03 14.86 -0.62
N LYS A 23 6.04 13.58 -0.25
CA LYS A 23 7.24 12.77 -0.33
C LYS A 23 7.71 12.81 -1.77
N SER A 24 8.95 13.22 -1.95
CA SER A 24 9.53 13.28 -3.27
C SER A 24 9.77 11.87 -3.78
N VAL A 25 8.91 11.42 -4.66
CA VAL A 25 9.20 10.28 -5.51
C VAL A 25 9.99 10.85 -6.69
N ARG A 26 11.24 10.48 -6.79
CA ARG A 26 12.06 10.74 -7.96
C ARG A 26 11.88 9.59 -8.95
N VAL A 27 11.85 9.86 -10.22
CA VAL A 27 11.74 8.85 -11.27
C VAL A 27 12.95 8.97 -12.18
N GLU A 28 13.57 7.85 -12.51
CA GLU A 28 14.53 7.74 -13.59
C GLU A 28 13.81 7.13 -14.80
N ALA A 29 13.43 7.95 -15.76
CA ALA A 29 12.53 7.56 -16.85
C ALA A 29 13.17 6.61 -17.89
N ALA A 30 14.49 6.39 -17.82
CA ALA A 30 15.21 5.54 -18.77
C ALA A 30 14.59 4.12 -18.80
N GLY A 31 14.27 3.63 -19.98
CA GLY A 31 13.70 2.30 -20.21
C GLY A 31 12.20 2.17 -19.99
N PHE A 32 11.49 3.19 -19.50
CA PHE A 32 10.04 3.15 -19.34
C PHE A 32 9.26 3.49 -20.62
N GLU A 33 9.89 4.15 -21.59
CA GLU A 33 9.22 4.64 -22.81
C GLU A 33 8.02 5.56 -22.51
N ALA A 34 8.13 6.35 -21.44
CA ALA A 34 7.14 7.33 -20.98
C ALA A 34 7.83 8.56 -20.38
N ARG A 35 7.11 9.67 -20.27
CA ARG A 35 7.67 10.90 -19.70
C ARG A 35 7.79 10.76 -18.18
N GLU A 36 8.92 11.21 -17.65
CA GLU A 36 9.21 11.17 -16.21
C GLU A 36 8.10 11.79 -15.36
N GLN A 37 7.61 12.95 -15.77
CA GLN A 37 6.54 13.66 -15.06
C GLN A 37 5.22 12.88 -15.02
N ASP A 38 4.91 12.10 -16.05
CA ASP A 38 3.68 11.29 -16.10
C ASP A 38 3.81 10.07 -15.17
N ILE A 39 4.97 9.41 -15.21
CA ILE A 39 5.28 8.29 -14.29
C ILE A 39 5.21 8.79 -12.84
N ALA A 40 5.85 9.93 -12.55
CA ALA A 40 5.83 10.53 -11.22
C ALA A 40 4.40 10.86 -10.77
N ALA A 41 3.57 11.42 -11.65
CA ALA A 41 2.18 11.77 -11.35
C ALA A 41 1.34 10.52 -11.01
N VAL A 42 1.50 9.42 -11.74
CA VAL A 42 0.83 8.14 -11.44
C VAL A 42 1.32 7.56 -10.11
N CYS A 43 2.64 7.49 -9.91
CA CYS A 43 3.22 6.96 -8.68
C CYS A 43 2.75 7.77 -7.46
N LEU A 44 2.83 9.10 -7.52
CA LEU A 44 2.37 9.98 -6.44
C LEU A 44 0.88 9.84 -6.18
N SER A 45 0.07 9.63 -7.22
CA SER A 45 -1.37 9.39 -7.05
C SER A 45 -1.64 8.09 -6.30
N ALA A 46 -0.94 6.99 -6.65
CA ALA A 46 -1.08 5.72 -5.95
C ALA A 46 -0.63 5.81 -4.49
N LEU A 47 0.55 6.39 -4.25
CA LEU A 47 1.09 6.57 -2.89
C LEU A 47 0.20 7.48 -2.04
N GLY A 48 -0.38 8.50 -2.64
CA GLY A 48 -1.30 9.42 -1.97
C GLY A 48 -2.51 8.71 -1.38
N GLU A 49 -2.98 7.61 -2.01
CA GLU A 49 -4.11 6.85 -1.48
C GLU A 49 -3.79 6.14 -0.15
N LEU A 50 -2.58 5.64 0.04
CA LEU A 50 -2.12 5.09 1.32
C LEU A 50 -1.82 6.19 2.33
N GLN A 51 -1.18 7.27 1.88
CA GLN A 51 -0.75 8.37 2.74
C GLN A 51 -1.90 9.09 3.43
N LYS A 52 -3.10 9.11 2.85
CA LYS A 52 -4.30 9.68 3.48
C LYS A 52 -4.58 9.11 4.87
N TYR A 53 -4.21 7.85 5.08
CA TYR A 53 -4.51 7.11 6.30
C TYR A 53 -3.28 6.86 7.19
N CYS A 54 -2.13 7.34 6.76
CA CYS A 54 -0.85 7.14 7.42
C CYS A 54 -0.06 8.46 7.42
N PRO A 55 -0.49 9.49 8.18
CA PRO A 55 0.13 10.81 8.17
C PRO A 55 1.60 10.77 8.63
N GLU A 56 1.95 9.78 9.43
CA GLU A 56 3.32 9.58 9.95
C GLU A 56 4.19 8.67 9.07
N LEU A 57 3.89 8.59 7.77
CA LEU A 57 4.72 7.78 6.87
C LEU A 57 6.20 8.15 6.98
N PRO A 58 7.12 7.13 6.90
CA PRO A 58 8.54 7.39 6.94
C PRO A 58 8.92 8.44 5.90
N THR A 59 9.82 9.35 6.27
CA THR A 59 10.37 10.40 5.41
C THR A 59 11.35 9.84 4.37
N GLU A 60 11.19 8.57 4.01
CA GLU A 60 12.03 7.86 3.07
C GLU A 60 11.97 8.52 1.69
N LYS A 61 13.13 8.88 1.17
CA LYS A 61 13.24 9.26 -0.23
C LYS A 61 13.17 7.99 -1.08
N VAL A 62 12.33 8.00 -2.10
CA VAL A 62 12.15 6.87 -3.01
C VAL A 62 12.56 7.27 -4.42
N VAL A 63 13.34 6.43 -5.08
CA VAL A 63 13.58 6.53 -6.52
C VAL A 63 12.94 5.35 -7.23
N VAL A 64 12.14 5.64 -8.25
CA VAL A 64 11.52 4.65 -9.13
C VAL A 64 12.37 4.50 -10.37
N VAL A 65 12.78 3.27 -10.66
CA VAL A 65 13.61 2.93 -11.83
C VAL A 65 12.99 1.77 -12.60
N ARG A 66 13.37 1.59 -13.86
CA ARG A 66 12.91 0.46 -14.68
C ARG A 66 13.64 -0.83 -14.28
N GLY A 67 12.89 -1.87 -13.96
CA GLY A 67 13.34 -3.24 -13.77
C GLY A 67 12.89 -4.16 -14.92
N THR A 68 13.43 -5.39 -14.98
CA THR A 68 13.11 -6.38 -16.03
C THR A 68 12.84 -7.79 -15.49
N LYS A 69 12.85 -7.96 -14.16
CA LYS A 69 12.67 -9.25 -13.49
C LYS A 69 11.49 -9.23 -12.50
N GLY A 70 10.49 -8.43 -12.79
CA GLY A 70 9.38 -8.11 -11.90
C GLY A 70 9.67 -6.87 -11.03
N PRO A 71 8.62 -6.30 -10.40
CA PRO A 71 8.78 -5.21 -9.45
C PRO A 71 9.53 -5.70 -8.20
N ILE A 72 10.33 -4.83 -7.59
CA ILE A 72 11.06 -5.12 -6.36
C ILE A 72 11.50 -3.84 -5.64
N THR A 73 11.41 -3.83 -4.33
CA THR A 73 12.02 -2.83 -3.45
C THR A 73 13.36 -3.35 -2.93
N LEU A 74 14.44 -2.63 -3.22
CA LEU A 74 15.77 -3.05 -2.80
C LEU A 74 16.04 -2.69 -1.34
N PHE A 75 16.60 -3.61 -0.56
CA PHE A 75 17.03 -3.34 0.82
C PHE A 75 18.17 -2.32 0.88
N GLN A 76 19.08 -2.40 -0.10
CA GLN A 76 20.20 -1.48 -0.17
C GLN A 76 19.78 -0.16 -0.80
N ARG A 77 20.06 0.93 -0.10
CA ARG A 77 19.84 2.29 -0.63
C ARG A 77 20.90 2.63 -1.66
N ASN A 78 20.54 3.51 -2.59
CA ASN A 78 21.50 4.06 -3.54
C ASN A 78 22.46 5.06 -2.86
N ALA A 79 23.39 5.61 -3.64
CA ALA A 79 24.41 6.58 -3.16
C ALA A 79 23.78 7.89 -2.61
N GLN A 80 22.54 8.20 -2.99
CA GLN A 80 21.79 9.37 -2.52
C GLN A 80 20.97 9.07 -1.24
N GLY A 81 21.07 7.85 -0.70
CA GLY A 81 20.34 7.38 0.47
C GLY A 81 18.86 7.08 0.17
N GLU A 82 18.48 6.96 -1.11
CA GLU A 82 17.10 6.67 -1.53
C GLU A 82 16.80 5.18 -1.51
N VAL A 83 15.57 4.83 -1.16
CA VAL A 83 15.02 3.48 -1.40
C VAL A 83 14.81 3.31 -2.89
N VAL A 84 15.38 2.27 -3.48
CA VAL A 84 15.23 1.97 -4.90
C VAL A 84 14.05 1.03 -5.11
N VAL A 85 13.06 1.51 -5.85
CA VAL A 85 11.90 0.73 -6.27
C VAL A 85 12.01 0.48 -7.77
N GLN A 86 12.15 -0.79 -8.16
CA GLN A 86 12.15 -1.20 -9.56
C GLN A 86 10.73 -1.56 -9.97
N LEU A 87 10.28 -1.06 -11.12
CA LEU A 87 9.00 -1.44 -11.71
C LEU A 87 9.22 -2.13 -13.05
N ASP A 88 8.51 -3.23 -13.27
CA ASP A 88 8.55 -3.99 -14.52
C ASP A 88 7.30 -3.69 -15.37
N THR A 89 7.21 -2.45 -15.80
CA THR A 89 6.14 -1.90 -16.64
C THR A 89 6.71 -0.78 -17.51
N GLY A 90 5.94 -0.30 -18.49
CA GLY A 90 6.41 0.76 -19.38
C GLY A 90 5.27 1.44 -20.12
N LYS A 91 5.61 2.36 -21.01
CA LYS A 91 4.65 3.10 -21.85
C LYS A 91 3.57 3.76 -20.99
N THR A 92 2.33 3.69 -21.41
CA THR A 92 1.17 4.29 -20.73
C THR A 92 0.32 3.27 -19.97
N PHE A 93 0.93 2.17 -19.50
CA PHE A 93 0.21 1.16 -18.70
C PHE A 93 0.02 1.62 -17.25
N TRP A 94 -0.67 2.76 -17.07
CA TRP A 94 -0.80 3.45 -15.79
C TRP A 94 -1.37 2.56 -14.67
N SER A 95 -2.28 1.65 -14.98
CA SER A 95 -2.79 0.69 -13.99
C SER A 95 -1.70 -0.24 -13.47
N GLN A 96 -0.76 -0.68 -14.33
CA GLN A 96 0.38 -1.50 -13.90
C GLN A 96 1.37 -0.70 -13.05
N TYR A 97 1.64 0.56 -13.41
CA TYR A 97 2.46 1.45 -12.58
C TYR A 97 1.83 1.59 -11.19
N SER A 98 0.52 1.89 -11.14
CA SER A 98 -0.21 2.06 -9.87
C SER A 98 -0.17 0.80 -9.01
N TYR A 99 -0.42 -0.36 -9.62
CA TYR A 99 -0.40 -1.65 -8.95
C TYR A 99 0.96 -1.98 -8.38
N GLN A 100 2.01 -1.88 -9.20
CA GLN A 100 3.36 -2.25 -8.81
C GLN A 100 3.94 -1.28 -7.78
N VAL A 101 3.80 0.04 -7.99
CA VAL A 101 4.35 1.01 -7.05
C VAL A 101 3.65 0.97 -5.70
N ALA A 102 2.35 0.68 -5.65
CA ALA A 102 1.61 0.53 -4.39
C ALA A 102 2.09 -0.70 -3.61
N HIS A 103 2.36 -1.82 -4.30
CA HIS A 103 2.95 -3.03 -3.72
C HIS A 103 4.31 -2.72 -3.09
N GLU A 104 5.22 -2.21 -3.89
CA GLU A 104 6.60 -1.96 -3.48
C GLU A 104 6.71 -0.89 -2.39
N PHE A 105 5.89 0.14 -2.48
CA PHE A 105 5.86 1.16 -1.43
C PHE A 105 5.24 0.63 -0.14
N CYS A 106 4.33 -0.32 -0.21
CA CYS A 106 3.76 -0.95 0.98
C CYS A 106 4.82 -1.69 1.78
N HIS A 107 5.82 -2.33 1.15
CA HIS A 107 6.99 -2.86 1.87
C HIS A 107 7.70 -1.76 2.66
N VAL A 108 7.96 -0.59 2.04
CA VAL A 108 8.56 0.57 2.73
C VAL A 108 7.68 1.03 3.88
N HIS A 109 6.35 1.08 3.66
CA HIS A 109 5.38 1.43 4.69
C HIS A 109 5.42 0.46 5.87
N CYS A 110 5.49 -0.84 5.61
CA CYS A 110 5.59 -1.87 6.64
C CYS A 110 6.94 -1.90 7.37
N GLY A 111 7.86 -0.99 7.06
CA GLY A 111 9.19 -0.96 7.66
C GLY A 111 10.05 -2.16 7.26
N PHE A 112 9.98 -2.57 5.98
CA PHE A 112 10.69 -3.73 5.46
C PHE A 112 12.18 -3.73 5.81
N ARG A 113 12.70 -4.92 6.07
CA ARG A 113 14.11 -5.13 6.41
C ARG A 113 14.56 -6.54 6.03
N PRO A 114 15.85 -6.76 5.78
CA PRO A 114 16.41 -8.11 5.65
C PRO A 114 16.12 -8.94 6.91
N GLY A 115 15.89 -10.22 6.72
CA GLY A 115 15.65 -11.13 7.84
C GLY A 115 15.03 -12.46 7.41
N PRO A 116 14.71 -13.33 8.38
CA PRO A 116 14.01 -14.59 8.10
C PRO A 116 12.72 -14.40 7.34
N THR A 117 12.46 -15.24 6.34
CA THR A 117 11.35 -15.11 5.39
C THR A 117 10.10 -15.89 5.80
N HIS A 118 10.15 -16.63 6.91
CA HIS A 118 9.15 -17.61 7.32
C HIS A 118 7.69 -17.09 7.34
N ASN A 119 7.48 -15.84 7.77
CA ASN A 119 6.18 -15.16 7.75
C ASN A 119 6.14 -13.99 6.75
N GLN A 120 7.10 -13.90 5.82
CA GLN A 120 7.14 -12.82 4.83
C GLN A 120 5.91 -12.85 3.92
N TRP A 121 5.34 -14.01 3.66
CA TRP A 121 4.11 -14.18 2.89
C TRP A 121 2.97 -13.25 3.37
N PHE A 122 2.90 -12.98 4.68
CA PHE A 122 1.86 -12.10 5.20
C PHE A 122 2.12 -10.63 4.80
N GLU A 123 3.37 -10.18 4.86
CA GLU A 123 3.75 -8.85 4.35
C GLU A 123 3.45 -8.74 2.84
N GLU A 124 3.77 -9.77 2.05
CA GLU A 124 3.43 -9.84 0.62
C GLU A 124 1.91 -9.77 0.40
N SER A 125 1.11 -10.44 1.23
CA SER A 125 -0.36 -10.36 1.16
C SER A 125 -0.88 -8.96 1.48
N VAL A 126 -0.25 -8.26 2.43
CA VAL A 126 -0.56 -6.85 2.75
C VAL A 126 -0.19 -5.94 1.59
N CYS A 127 0.97 -6.16 0.94
CA CYS A 127 1.40 -5.40 -0.22
C CYS A 127 0.48 -5.62 -1.43
N GLU A 128 0.03 -6.86 -1.65
CA GLU A 128 -0.98 -7.18 -2.66
C GLU A 128 -2.32 -6.47 -2.37
N THR A 129 -2.71 -6.43 -1.10
CA THR A 129 -3.90 -5.66 -0.67
C THR A 129 -3.74 -4.17 -0.97
N ALA A 130 -2.56 -3.60 -0.74
CA ALA A 130 -2.27 -2.20 -1.05
C ALA A 130 -2.39 -1.90 -2.55
N SER A 131 -1.92 -2.81 -3.41
CA SER A 131 -2.06 -2.70 -4.86
C SER A 131 -3.52 -2.56 -5.28
N LEU A 132 -4.37 -3.46 -4.80
CA LEU A 132 -5.80 -3.47 -5.13
C LEU A 132 -6.54 -2.27 -4.52
N PHE A 133 -6.24 -1.94 -3.26
CA PHE A 133 -6.80 -0.79 -2.56
C PHE A 133 -6.48 0.53 -3.29
N CYS A 134 -5.21 0.74 -3.66
CA CYS A 134 -4.80 1.96 -4.37
C CYS A 134 -5.48 2.06 -5.74
N LEU A 135 -5.53 0.99 -6.52
CA LEU A 135 -6.22 0.99 -7.81
C LEU A 135 -7.69 1.40 -7.68
N ARG A 136 -8.41 0.80 -6.73
CA ARG A 136 -9.84 1.09 -6.52
C ARG A 136 -10.07 2.50 -5.96
N SER A 137 -9.20 2.95 -5.08
CA SER A 137 -9.25 4.32 -4.53
C SER A 137 -8.92 5.36 -5.60
N MET A 138 -7.86 5.13 -6.40
CA MET A 138 -7.53 5.98 -7.54
C MET A 138 -8.65 6.01 -8.57
N ALA A 139 -9.29 4.87 -8.88
CA ALA A 139 -10.42 4.83 -9.80
C ALA A 139 -11.56 5.74 -9.36
N LYS A 140 -11.81 5.85 -8.06
CA LYS A 140 -12.79 6.81 -7.50
C LYS A 140 -12.28 8.25 -7.57
N ALA A 141 -11.04 8.49 -7.13
CA ALA A 141 -10.47 9.83 -7.07
C ALA A 141 -10.30 10.45 -8.48
N TRP A 142 -9.86 9.66 -9.46
CA TRP A 142 -9.61 10.15 -10.82
C TRP A 142 -10.87 10.51 -11.61
N GLN A 143 -12.05 10.15 -11.15
CA GLN A 143 -13.29 10.65 -11.78
C GLN A 143 -13.38 12.18 -11.76
N THR A 144 -12.77 12.82 -10.74
CA THR A 144 -12.83 14.27 -10.55
C THR A 144 -11.48 14.93 -10.27
N HIS A 145 -10.49 14.18 -9.78
CA HIS A 145 -9.20 14.67 -9.30
C HIS A 145 -8.02 13.88 -9.89
N ALA A 146 -8.06 13.59 -11.19
CA ALA A 146 -6.90 13.00 -11.88
C ALA A 146 -5.74 14.00 -11.92
N PRO A 147 -4.46 13.53 -11.98
CA PRO A 147 -3.28 14.40 -12.08
C PRO A 147 -3.34 15.40 -13.24
N TYR A 148 -3.97 15.00 -14.34
CA TYR A 148 -4.25 15.87 -15.48
C TYR A 148 -5.74 15.75 -15.83
N PRO A 149 -6.43 16.84 -16.24
CA PRO A 149 -7.86 16.81 -16.54
C PRO A 149 -8.28 15.75 -17.57
N ASN A 150 -7.45 15.53 -18.60
CA ASN A 150 -7.70 14.52 -19.62
C ASN A 150 -7.51 13.07 -19.15
N TRP A 151 -6.95 12.84 -17.95
CA TRP A 151 -6.79 11.50 -17.38
C TRP A 151 -8.00 11.03 -16.60
N THR A 152 -9.02 11.86 -16.38
CA THR A 152 -10.29 11.44 -15.77
C THR A 152 -10.93 10.27 -16.52
N SER A 153 -10.79 10.23 -17.85
CA SER A 153 -11.27 9.12 -18.68
C SER A 153 -10.55 7.78 -18.42
N TYR A 154 -9.42 7.77 -17.74
CA TYR A 154 -8.68 6.55 -17.39
C TYR A 154 -9.20 5.87 -16.10
N ALA A 155 -10.03 6.56 -15.30
CA ALA A 155 -10.57 6.02 -14.05
C ALA A 155 -11.24 4.63 -14.19
N PRO A 156 -12.07 4.35 -15.21
CA PRO A 156 -12.62 3.01 -15.42
C PRO A 156 -11.57 1.93 -15.69
N ALA A 157 -10.44 2.28 -16.32
CA ALA A 157 -9.35 1.32 -16.58
C ALA A 157 -8.64 0.90 -15.31
N LEU A 158 -8.49 1.80 -14.33
CA LEU A 158 -7.95 1.48 -12.99
C LEU A 158 -8.88 0.48 -12.27
N ALA A 159 -10.19 0.75 -12.23
CA ALA A 159 -11.17 -0.15 -11.63
C ALA A 159 -11.15 -1.52 -12.28
N LYS A 160 -11.24 -1.53 -13.63
CA LYS A 160 -11.24 -2.78 -14.41
C LYS A 160 -9.96 -3.61 -14.15
N TYR A 161 -8.81 -2.97 -14.05
CA TYR A 161 -7.56 -3.70 -13.79
C TYR A 161 -7.60 -4.40 -12.42
N ALA A 162 -8.10 -3.73 -11.38
CA ALA A 162 -8.28 -4.35 -10.07
C ALA A 162 -9.26 -5.54 -10.12
N ASP A 163 -10.38 -5.37 -10.80
CA ASP A 163 -11.40 -6.42 -10.94
C ASP A 163 -10.87 -7.61 -11.74
N ASP A 164 -10.11 -7.38 -12.81
CA ASP A 164 -9.46 -8.42 -13.62
C ASP A 164 -8.43 -9.22 -12.78
N VAL A 165 -7.65 -8.55 -11.93
CA VAL A 165 -6.69 -9.21 -11.03
C VAL A 165 -7.44 -10.09 -10.03
N ILE A 166 -8.49 -9.58 -9.41
CA ILE A 166 -9.33 -10.33 -8.44
C ILE A 166 -10.01 -11.54 -9.11
N ALA A 167 -10.54 -11.35 -10.30
CA ALA A 167 -11.26 -12.41 -11.02
C ALA A 167 -10.35 -13.58 -11.45
N LYS A 168 -9.06 -13.31 -11.67
CA LYS A 168 -8.08 -14.31 -12.14
C LYS A 168 -7.42 -15.11 -11.01
N ARG A 169 -7.68 -14.81 -9.73
CA ARG A 169 -7.05 -15.50 -8.59
C ARG A 169 -7.46 -16.97 -8.53
N THR A 170 -6.48 -17.85 -8.68
CA THR A 170 -6.67 -19.32 -8.76
C THR A 170 -7.32 -19.87 -7.48
N TYR A 171 -6.89 -19.39 -6.31
CA TYR A 171 -7.38 -19.89 -5.02
C TYR A 171 -8.67 -19.21 -4.54
N LYS A 172 -9.26 -18.27 -5.28
CA LYS A 172 -10.49 -17.59 -4.90
C LYS A 172 -11.65 -18.56 -4.60
N PRO A 173 -11.97 -19.56 -5.46
CA PRO A 173 -13.08 -20.50 -5.19
C PRO A 173 -12.86 -21.33 -3.91
N GLU A 174 -11.62 -21.76 -3.68
CA GLU A 174 -11.28 -22.54 -2.48
C GLU A 174 -11.40 -21.68 -1.21
N LEU A 175 -10.88 -20.46 -1.25
CA LEU A 175 -10.98 -19.50 -0.15
C LEU A 175 -12.45 -19.19 0.20
N GLU A 176 -13.31 -18.97 -0.81
CA GLU A 176 -14.73 -18.71 -0.62
C GLU A 176 -15.46 -19.92 0.01
N ALA A 177 -15.08 -21.13 -0.37
CA ALA A 177 -15.68 -22.36 0.17
C ALA A 177 -15.23 -22.67 1.61
N LYS A 178 -13.99 -22.39 1.95
CA LYS A 178 -13.38 -22.80 3.24
C LYS A 178 -13.30 -21.69 4.28
N GLY A 179 -13.27 -20.44 3.85
CA GLY A 179 -12.90 -19.28 4.67
C GLY A 179 -11.42 -19.23 5.02
N LEU A 180 -10.93 -18.03 5.34
CA LEU A 180 -9.49 -17.79 5.58
C LEU A 180 -8.87 -18.66 6.68
N PRO A 181 -9.52 -18.91 7.85
CA PRO A 181 -8.92 -19.75 8.89
C PRO A 181 -8.60 -21.17 8.43
N ARG A 182 -9.46 -21.77 7.63
CA ARG A 182 -9.26 -23.13 7.11
C ARG A 182 -8.26 -23.10 5.95
N PHE A 183 -8.42 -22.17 5.03
CA PHE A 183 -7.51 -21.99 3.91
C PHE A 183 -6.06 -21.82 4.40
N TYR A 184 -5.82 -20.93 5.38
CA TYR A 184 -4.49 -20.75 5.95
C TYR A 184 -3.91 -22.05 6.52
N ARG A 185 -4.68 -22.78 7.33
CA ARG A 185 -4.19 -24.05 7.91
C ARG A 185 -3.84 -25.10 6.86
N ASP A 186 -4.63 -25.16 5.79
CA ASP A 186 -4.42 -26.14 4.72
C ASP A 186 -3.17 -25.83 3.90
N HIS A 187 -2.80 -24.54 3.76
CA HIS A 187 -1.68 -24.05 2.96
C HIS A 187 -0.50 -23.47 3.78
N GLU A 188 -0.49 -23.62 5.10
CA GLU A 188 0.56 -23.03 5.95
C GLU A 188 1.97 -23.43 5.52
N ALA A 189 2.18 -24.70 5.18
CA ALA A 189 3.47 -25.21 4.71
C ALA A 189 3.91 -24.57 3.39
N GLU A 190 2.97 -24.35 2.48
CA GLU A 190 3.22 -23.73 1.17
C GLU A 190 3.56 -22.23 1.31
N PHE A 191 2.83 -21.50 2.14
CA PHE A 191 3.14 -20.10 2.49
C PHE A 191 4.56 -19.96 3.01
N ARG A 192 5.01 -20.88 3.86
CA ARG A 192 6.35 -20.86 4.45
C ARG A 192 7.44 -21.28 3.49
N ALA A 193 7.15 -22.23 2.60
CA ALA A 193 8.10 -22.73 1.60
C ALA A 193 8.33 -21.73 0.47
N ASN A 194 7.27 -21.00 0.06
CA ASN A 194 7.33 -19.99 -1.00
C ASN A 194 6.61 -18.70 -0.56
N PRO A 195 7.25 -17.86 0.27
CA PRO A 195 6.61 -16.67 0.84
C PRO A 195 6.24 -15.60 -0.20
N THR A 196 6.77 -15.68 -1.42
CA THR A 196 6.45 -14.76 -2.52
C THR A 196 5.47 -15.34 -3.54
N ASP A 197 4.76 -16.41 -3.18
CA ASP A 197 3.72 -17.00 -4.04
C ASP A 197 2.55 -16.02 -4.22
N ARG A 198 2.46 -15.47 -5.42
CA ARG A 198 1.47 -14.43 -5.75
C ARG A 198 0.02 -14.91 -5.69
N GLU A 199 -0.21 -16.20 -5.97
CA GLU A 199 -1.56 -16.76 -5.96
C GLU A 199 -2.05 -16.99 -4.52
N LEU A 200 -1.22 -17.58 -3.67
CA LEU A 200 -1.53 -17.76 -2.24
C LEU A 200 -1.67 -16.41 -1.54
N ASN A 201 -0.70 -15.50 -1.72
CA ASN A 201 -0.72 -14.18 -1.10
C ASN A 201 -1.91 -13.35 -1.62
N GLY A 202 -2.23 -13.48 -2.91
CA GLY A 202 -3.38 -12.85 -3.52
C GLY A 202 -4.72 -13.36 -2.96
N ALA A 203 -4.83 -14.64 -2.59
CA ALA A 203 -6.02 -15.17 -1.93
C ALA A 203 -6.25 -14.51 -0.56
N VAL A 204 -5.19 -14.36 0.25
CA VAL A 204 -5.27 -13.65 1.54
C VAL A 204 -5.67 -12.18 1.33
N ALA A 205 -5.12 -11.52 0.30
CA ALA A 205 -5.45 -10.15 -0.03
C ALA A 205 -6.95 -9.95 -0.33
N LEU A 206 -7.66 -10.95 -0.89
CA LEU A 206 -9.11 -10.88 -1.11
C LEU A 206 -9.92 -10.75 0.18
N VAL A 207 -9.40 -11.23 1.31
CA VAL A 207 -10.03 -11.08 2.63
C VAL A 207 -9.60 -9.77 3.30
N LEU A 208 -8.33 -9.40 3.17
CA LEU A 208 -7.83 -8.16 3.76
C LEU A 208 -8.39 -6.92 3.05
N LEU A 209 -8.63 -6.96 1.74
CA LEU A 209 -9.11 -5.82 0.98
C LEU A 209 -10.44 -5.27 1.50
N PRO A 210 -11.54 -6.05 1.61
CA PRO A 210 -12.80 -5.54 2.14
C PRO A 210 -12.69 -5.09 3.61
N PHE A 211 -11.86 -5.76 4.42
CA PHE A 211 -11.57 -5.34 5.78
C PHE A 211 -10.95 -3.93 5.83
N ILE A 212 -9.94 -3.67 4.98
CA ILE A 212 -9.29 -2.37 4.86
C ILE A 212 -10.22 -1.32 4.23
N GLU A 213 -10.99 -1.68 3.20
CA GLU A 213 -11.93 -0.74 2.56
C GLU A 213 -13.04 -0.29 3.52
N ALA A 214 -13.48 -1.15 4.44
CA ALA A 214 -14.45 -0.79 5.47
C ALA A 214 -13.86 0.19 6.51
N LYS A 215 -12.55 0.12 6.78
CA LYS A 215 -11.87 0.96 7.76
C LYS A 215 -10.45 1.31 7.26
N PRO A 216 -10.30 2.25 6.33
CA PRO A 216 -9.00 2.56 5.73
C PRO A 216 -7.94 3.09 6.71
N SER A 217 -8.36 3.67 7.86
CA SER A 217 -7.44 4.03 8.96
C SER A 217 -6.65 2.84 9.53
N SER A 218 -7.06 1.60 9.22
CA SER A 218 -6.33 0.39 9.55
C SER A 218 -4.93 0.33 8.93
N TRP A 219 -4.65 1.05 7.84
CA TRP A 219 -3.32 1.14 7.25
C TRP A 219 -2.26 1.60 8.25
N ALA A 220 -2.61 2.46 9.20
CA ALA A 220 -1.68 2.95 10.22
C ALA A 220 -1.06 1.82 11.07
N ALA A 221 -1.79 0.72 11.31
CA ALA A 221 -1.28 -0.41 12.07
C ALA A 221 -0.15 -1.17 11.33
N PHE A 222 -0.25 -1.28 10.00
CA PHE A 222 0.72 -2.05 9.20
C PHE A 222 2.12 -1.42 9.16
N ARG A 223 2.25 -0.12 9.45
CA ARG A 223 3.53 0.55 9.64
C ARG A 223 4.43 -0.17 10.67
N TRP A 224 3.83 -0.80 11.65
CA TRP A 224 4.51 -1.44 12.76
C TRP A 224 4.79 -2.93 12.55
N LEU A 225 4.43 -3.46 11.37
CA LEU A 225 4.54 -4.88 11.05
C LEU A 225 5.96 -5.43 11.24
N ASN A 226 6.96 -4.66 10.83
CA ASN A 226 8.37 -4.98 10.97
C ASN A 226 9.11 -4.04 11.94
N ALA A 227 8.44 -3.53 12.98
CA ALA A 227 9.05 -2.64 13.96
C ALA A 227 10.27 -3.28 14.68
N THR A 228 10.28 -4.61 14.80
CA THR A 228 11.39 -5.37 15.40
C THR A 228 11.89 -6.45 14.44
N PRO A 229 13.15 -6.92 14.61
CA PRO A 229 13.67 -8.06 13.86
C PRO A 229 12.78 -9.29 14.01
N ARG A 230 12.62 -10.04 12.92
CA ARG A 230 11.83 -11.28 12.88
C ARG A 230 12.69 -12.44 13.41
N PRO A 231 12.22 -13.20 14.42
CA PRO A 231 12.86 -14.46 14.82
C PRO A 231 12.80 -15.52 13.69
N ALA A 232 13.82 -16.36 13.61
CA ALA A 232 13.76 -17.50 12.71
C ALA A 232 12.68 -18.50 13.17
N ASN A 233 11.96 -19.09 12.22
CA ASN A 233 10.94 -20.11 12.46
C ASN A 233 9.82 -19.68 13.43
N GLU A 234 9.55 -18.39 13.53
CA GLU A 234 8.49 -17.86 14.38
C GLU A 234 7.12 -18.38 13.92
N PRO A 235 6.29 -19.01 14.78
CA PRO A 235 4.91 -19.37 14.44
C PRO A 235 4.10 -18.12 14.08
N PHE A 236 3.14 -18.25 13.16
CA PHE A 236 2.39 -17.09 12.65
C PHE A 236 1.58 -16.37 13.75
N ASP A 237 0.97 -17.10 14.70
CA ASP A 237 0.28 -16.49 15.83
C ASP A 237 1.26 -15.68 16.72
N ALA A 238 2.47 -16.19 16.95
CA ALA A 238 3.50 -15.45 17.68
C ALA A 238 3.95 -14.19 16.93
N TYR A 239 4.09 -14.28 15.59
CA TYR A 239 4.38 -13.14 14.72
C TYR A 239 3.31 -12.06 14.83
N LEU A 240 2.03 -12.41 14.79
CA LEU A 240 0.93 -11.45 14.94
C LEU A 240 0.86 -10.85 16.34
N ARG A 241 1.14 -11.63 17.42
CA ARG A 241 1.24 -11.10 18.79
C ARG A 241 2.40 -10.12 18.93
N ARG A 242 3.55 -10.42 18.36
CA ARG A 242 4.71 -9.52 18.35
C ARG A 242 4.38 -8.23 17.61
N TRP A 243 3.69 -8.30 16.47
CA TRP A 243 3.18 -7.12 15.78
C TRP A 243 2.26 -6.30 16.68
N GLU A 244 1.29 -6.92 17.35
CA GLU A 244 0.39 -6.23 18.30
C GLU A 244 1.17 -5.52 19.42
N GLN A 245 2.13 -6.19 20.03
CA GLN A 245 2.94 -5.66 21.14
C GLN A 245 3.75 -4.42 20.78
N HIS A 246 4.19 -4.32 19.51
CA HIS A 246 4.98 -3.18 19.03
C HIS A 246 4.15 -2.13 18.30
N THR A 247 2.87 -2.36 18.17
CA THR A 247 1.92 -1.40 17.59
C THR A 247 1.41 -0.46 18.70
N PRO A 248 1.38 0.87 18.50
CA PRO A 248 0.75 1.82 19.43
C PRO A 248 -0.67 1.41 19.80
N SER A 249 -1.06 1.71 21.05
CA SER A 249 -2.34 1.25 21.63
C SER A 249 -3.56 1.59 20.79
N GLU A 250 -3.58 2.76 20.16
CA GLU A 250 -4.64 3.24 19.28
C GLU A 250 -4.82 2.39 18.01
N HIS A 251 -3.80 1.63 17.61
CA HIS A 251 -3.83 0.79 16.40
C HIS A 251 -3.91 -0.72 16.71
N GLN A 252 -3.71 -1.15 17.97
CA GLN A 252 -3.72 -2.56 18.34
C GLN A 252 -5.05 -3.26 18.04
N ALA A 253 -6.17 -2.54 18.10
CA ALA A 253 -7.48 -3.10 17.74
C ALA A 253 -7.48 -3.67 16.31
N THR A 254 -6.84 -2.99 15.35
CA THR A 254 -6.69 -3.49 13.97
C THR A 254 -5.93 -4.81 13.93
N VAL A 255 -4.85 -4.93 14.68
CA VAL A 255 -4.06 -6.18 14.72
C VAL A 255 -4.89 -7.34 15.29
N ARG A 256 -5.65 -7.09 16.36
CA ARG A 256 -6.56 -8.10 16.93
C ARG A 256 -7.65 -8.52 15.93
N GLU A 257 -8.20 -7.58 15.17
CA GLU A 257 -9.18 -7.88 14.13
C GLU A 257 -8.56 -8.72 13.01
N VAL A 258 -7.34 -8.40 12.56
CA VAL A 258 -6.61 -9.23 11.58
C VAL A 258 -6.37 -10.64 12.13
N ARG A 259 -5.94 -10.80 13.40
CA ARG A 259 -5.78 -12.12 14.01
C ARG A 259 -7.07 -12.94 13.97
N LYS A 260 -8.21 -12.32 14.28
CA LYS A 260 -9.54 -12.98 14.19
C LYS A 260 -9.88 -13.45 12.79
N LEU A 261 -9.46 -12.72 11.73
CA LEU A 261 -9.67 -13.18 10.35
C LEU A 261 -8.99 -14.51 10.09
N PHE A 262 -7.88 -14.81 10.74
CA PHE A 262 -7.16 -16.10 10.67
C PHE A 262 -7.66 -17.13 11.69
N GLY A 263 -8.58 -16.77 12.57
CA GLY A 263 -9.06 -17.65 13.66
C GLY A 263 -8.02 -17.84 14.78
N LEU A 264 -7.19 -16.82 15.04
CA LEU A 264 -6.08 -16.79 16.00
C LEU A 264 -6.36 -15.85 17.17
#